data_32636992d083e608edf5ac2c989871ae
#
_entry.id   32636992d083e608edf5ac2c989871ae
#
_cell.length_a   1.000
_cell.length_b   1.000
_cell.length_c   1.000
_cell.angle_alpha   90.00
_cell.angle_beta   90.00
_cell.angle_gamma   90.00
#
_symmetry.space_group_name_H-M   'P 1'
#
loop_
_entity.id
_entity.type
_entity.pdbx_description
1 polymer ?
#
loop_
_entity_poly.entity_id
_entity_poly.type
_entity_poly.pdbx_seq_one_letter_code
_entity_poly.pdbx_strand_id
1 'polypeptide(L)'
;MSTKSRVYFAPADGGEPAEALSAKAKSVYLATGFNDRIAEGDFAALKIHFGEVGNTGYIKPAWLSGLIWEIRQKTSHAFLTDSNTLYVGHRSNSIDHLRLAWSHGFTPEATGLPIVIADGLIGRDKQEPRSAQSRTASSKIASAILDADALVGLAHVTGHVQTGLGAAIKNIGMGCASRAGKLDQHSVTHPRVNAKQCRNCSVCMSFCPEAAILQAEGHVVIDPAKCIGCGECLVVCKFGAIKMKWDEDSLRLQEKMAEYAKRVLDHFKGRAVFASFLVHVTKDCDCMAKNQKPIVPDIGILASLDPVAIDQATADLLAAAGGGRDPLRAGYDLDWSGQLAHGQRIGLGTRRYVLTEVR
;
A
#
# COMPACT_ATOMS: atom_id res chain seq x y z
N MET A 1 -13.61 19.45 -20.72
CA MET A 1 -12.14 19.48 -20.45
C MET A 1 -11.93 18.94 -19.04
N SER A 2 -11.13 17.88 -18.83
CA SER A 2 -10.84 17.39 -17.47
C SER A 2 -10.18 18.50 -16.65
N THR A 3 -10.71 18.82 -15.49
CA THR A 3 -10.12 19.79 -14.55
C THR A 3 -8.78 19.29 -14.06
N LYS A 4 -7.81 20.18 -13.86
CA LYS A 4 -6.53 19.84 -13.25
C LYS A 4 -6.72 19.62 -11.75
N SER A 5 -6.13 18.56 -11.19
CA SER A 5 -6.11 18.33 -9.75
C SER A 5 -5.01 19.17 -9.06
N ARG A 6 -5.23 19.58 -7.82
CA ARG A 6 -4.23 20.29 -7.04
C ARG A 6 -3.32 19.29 -6.33
N VAL A 7 -2.02 19.54 -6.41
CA VAL A 7 -0.98 18.85 -5.66
C VAL A 7 -0.20 19.90 -4.88
N TYR A 8 -0.18 19.78 -3.57
CA TYR A 8 0.55 20.66 -2.69
C TYR A 8 1.93 20.09 -2.40
N PHE A 9 2.94 20.94 -2.32
CA PHE A 9 4.34 20.55 -2.23
C PHE A 9 5.07 21.39 -1.17
N ALA A 10 5.86 20.74 -0.33
CA ALA A 10 6.81 21.38 0.56
C ALA A 10 8.20 20.77 0.31
N PRO A 11 9.21 21.57 -0.10
CA PRO A 11 10.59 21.08 -0.20
C PRO A 11 11.07 20.56 1.16
N ALA A 12 11.75 19.40 1.17
CA ALA A 12 12.24 18.79 2.40
C ALA A 12 13.49 17.95 2.13
N ASP A 13 14.37 17.90 3.14
CA ASP A 13 15.58 17.08 3.18
C ASP A 13 15.53 16.18 4.43
N GLY A 14 15.84 14.90 4.29
CA GLY A 14 15.84 13.94 5.40
C GLY A 14 16.86 14.23 6.51
N GLY A 15 17.82 15.11 6.26
CA GLY A 15 18.75 15.64 7.26
C GLY A 15 18.18 16.76 8.13
N GLU A 16 17.00 17.29 7.79
CA GLU A 16 16.32 18.29 8.64
C GLU A 16 15.85 17.68 9.96
N PRO A 17 15.69 18.51 11.01
CA PRO A 17 15.06 18.08 12.27
C PRO A 17 13.67 17.46 12.01
N ALA A 18 13.32 16.43 12.78
CA ALA A 18 12.05 15.72 12.62
C ALA A 18 10.83 16.66 12.76
N GLU A 19 10.93 17.68 13.59
CA GLU A 19 9.91 18.70 13.80
C GLU A 19 9.67 19.53 12.53
N ALA A 20 10.72 19.83 11.77
CA ALA A 20 10.60 20.55 10.50
C ALA A 20 9.89 19.69 9.45
N LEU A 21 10.29 18.42 9.32
CA LEU A 21 9.60 17.46 8.42
C LEU A 21 8.14 17.25 8.82
N SER A 22 7.87 17.17 10.12
CA SER A 22 6.51 17.08 10.66
C SER A 22 5.66 18.31 10.32
N ALA A 23 6.22 19.51 10.47
CA ALA A 23 5.53 20.77 10.11
C ALA A 23 5.22 20.83 8.62
N LYS A 24 6.15 20.41 7.75
CA LYS A 24 5.96 20.33 6.30
C LYS A 24 4.88 19.30 5.91
N ALA A 25 4.90 18.11 6.51
CA ALA A 25 3.87 17.09 6.30
C ALA A 25 2.48 17.61 6.71
N LYS A 26 2.39 18.30 7.85
CA LYS A 26 1.18 18.96 8.30
C LYS A 26 0.72 20.04 7.32
N SER A 27 1.61 20.93 6.86
CA SER A 27 1.23 22.05 5.99
C SER A 27 0.69 21.60 4.65
N VAL A 28 1.31 20.61 3.98
CA VAL A 28 0.77 20.05 2.72
C VAL A 28 -0.55 19.32 2.94
N TYR A 29 -0.72 18.60 4.06
CA TYR A 29 -1.97 17.95 4.41
C TYR A 29 -3.11 18.96 4.60
N LEU A 30 -2.91 19.98 5.43
CA LEU A 30 -3.91 21.01 5.70
C LEU A 30 -4.29 21.80 4.42
N ALA A 31 -3.33 22.07 3.56
CA ALA A 31 -3.56 22.76 2.28
C ALA A 31 -4.57 22.03 1.37
N THR A 32 -4.72 20.70 1.52
CA THR A 32 -5.75 19.94 0.78
C THR A 32 -7.18 20.25 1.20
N GLY A 33 -7.41 20.82 2.38
CA GLY A 33 -8.73 21.00 2.98
C GLY A 33 -9.37 19.69 3.45
N PHE A 34 -8.64 18.58 3.46
CA PHE A 34 -9.20 17.28 3.84
C PHE A 34 -9.57 17.20 5.33
N ASN A 35 -8.81 17.88 6.18
CA ASN A 35 -9.04 17.84 7.63
C ASN A 35 -10.48 18.21 8.03
N ASP A 36 -11.14 19.05 7.24
CA ASP A 36 -12.53 19.46 7.45
C ASP A 36 -13.56 18.42 6.98
N ARG A 37 -13.11 17.34 6.36
CA ARG A 37 -13.95 16.20 5.96
C ARG A 37 -13.99 15.09 7.02
N ILE A 38 -13.21 15.21 8.08
CA ILE A 38 -13.24 14.29 9.21
C ILE A 38 -14.21 14.86 10.23
N ALA A 39 -15.23 14.08 10.59
CA ALA A 39 -16.21 14.42 11.62
C ALA A 39 -15.81 13.79 12.97
N GLU A 40 -16.38 14.34 14.04
CA GLU A 40 -16.29 13.74 15.36
C GLU A 40 -16.89 12.33 15.35
N GLY A 41 -16.19 11.36 15.93
CA GLY A 41 -16.62 9.96 15.95
C GLY A 41 -16.24 9.13 14.72
N ASP A 42 -15.73 9.74 13.65
CA ASP A 42 -15.26 8.99 12.48
C ASP A 42 -14.07 8.10 12.81
N PHE A 43 -14.07 6.89 12.30
CA PHE A 43 -12.87 6.06 12.23
C PHE A 43 -11.97 6.55 11.08
N ALA A 44 -10.81 7.12 11.42
CA ALA A 44 -9.83 7.64 10.45
C ALA A 44 -8.66 6.67 10.32
N ALA A 45 -8.57 5.95 9.18
CA ALA A 45 -7.50 5.02 8.89
C ALA A 45 -6.30 5.75 8.25
N LEU A 46 -5.16 5.78 8.94
CA LEU A 46 -3.89 6.28 8.41
C LEU A 46 -3.11 5.10 7.85
N LYS A 47 -3.25 4.87 6.54
CA LYS A 47 -2.60 3.77 5.84
C LYS A 47 -1.15 4.11 5.54
N ILE A 48 -0.26 3.35 6.13
CA ILE A 48 1.18 3.52 6.00
C ILE A 48 1.86 2.15 5.85
N HIS A 49 3.06 2.11 5.27
CA HIS A 49 3.95 0.96 5.28
C HIS A 49 4.95 1.10 6.44
N PHE A 50 4.97 0.14 7.36
CA PHE A 50 5.82 0.21 8.57
C PHE A 50 7.30 -0.12 8.32
N GLY A 51 7.69 -0.40 7.07
CA GLY A 51 9.04 -0.88 6.73
C GLY A 51 9.16 -2.40 6.80
N GLU A 52 10.34 -2.94 6.55
CA GLU A 52 10.72 -4.35 6.72
C GLU A 52 11.99 -4.43 7.56
N VAL A 53 12.27 -5.57 8.18
CA VAL A 53 13.49 -5.77 9.00
C VAL A 53 14.75 -5.39 8.20
N GLY A 54 15.59 -4.52 8.77
CA GLY A 54 16.80 -4.04 8.11
C GLY A 54 16.60 -2.94 7.07
N ASN A 55 15.36 -2.55 6.77
CA ASN A 55 15.07 -1.36 5.96
C ASN A 55 15.08 -0.11 6.85
N THR A 56 15.68 0.97 6.37
CA THR A 56 15.74 2.26 7.07
C THR A 56 15.13 3.41 6.26
N GLY A 57 14.60 3.14 5.05
CA GLY A 57 14.03 4.16 4.16
C GLY A 57 12.60 4.59 4.50
N TYR A 58 11.86 3.79 5.27
CA TYR A 58 10.45 4.05 5.58
C TYR A 58 10.20 5.42 6.25
N ILE A 59 8.98 5.95 6.14
CA ILE A 59 8.54 7.18 6.81
C ILE A 59 8.71 7.03 8.33
N LYS A 60 9.41 7.98 8.97
CA LYS A 60 9.62 7.93 10.42
C LYS A 60 8.37 8.40 11.17
N PRO A 61 8.01 7.77 12.32
CA PRO A 61 6.86 8.20 13.12
C PRO A 61 6.88 9.69 13.47
N ALA A 62 8.05 10.21 13.83
CA ALA A 62 8.23 11.61 14.21
C ALA A 62 7.86 12.60 13.08
N TRP A 63 7.99 12.22 11.80
CA TRP A 63 7.62 13.07 10.67
C TRP A 63 6.10 13.24 10.53
N LEU A 64 5.33 12.41 11.20
CA LEU A 64 3.87 12.39 11.12
C LEU A 64 3.21 13.11 12.30
N SER A 65 3.96 13.49 13.34
CA SER A 65 3.40 13.98 14.59
C SER A 65 2.44 15.17 14.41
N GLY A 66 2.80 16.15 13.58
CA GLY A 66 1.96 17.32 13.30
C GLY A 66 0.68 16.99 12.53
N LEU A 67 0.77 16.09 11.51
CA LEU A 67 -0.39 15.62 10.76
C LEU A 67 -1.32 14.79 11.65
N ILE A 68 -0.78 13.89 12.45
CA ILE A 68 -1.54 13.06 13.40
C ILE A 68 -2.24 13.96 14.43
N TRP A 69 -1.55 14.99 14.93
CA TRP A 69 -2.14 15.92 15.87
C TRP A 69 -3.40 16.61 15.29
N GLU A 70 -3.35 17.07 14.04
CA GLU A 70 -4.51 17.71 13.37
C GLU A 70 -5.69 16.74 13.23
N ILE A 71 -5.43 15.47 12.86
CA ILE A 71 -6.50 14.46 12.75
C ILE A 71 -7.12 14.17 14.11
N ARG A 72 -6.30 14.07 15.17
CA ARG A 72 -6.77 13.84 16.54
C ARG A 72 -7.61 14.98 17.11
N GLN A 73 -7.47 16.20 16.57
CA GLN A 73 -8.37 17.31 16.93
C GLN A 73 -9.78 17.11 16.34
N LYS A 74 -9.92 16.27 15.32
CA LYS A 74 -11.21 16.00 14.65
C LYS A 74 -11.90 14.74 15.19
N THR A 75 -11.13 13.68 15.45
CA THR A 75 -11.67 12.41 15.95
C THR A 75 -10.73 11.72 16.93
N SER A 76 -11.29 11.08 17.94
CA SER A 76 -10.55 10.19 18.86
C SER A 76 -10.34 8.77 18.31
N HIS A 77 -10.97 8.42 17.17
CA HIS A 77 -10.95 7.09 16.58
C HIS A 77 -9.96 6.96 15.39
N ALA A 78 -8.91 7.77 15.38
CA ALA A 78 -7.84 7.62 14.41
C ALA A 78 -6.92 6.44 14.76
N PHE A 79 -6.43 5.73 13.74
CA PHE A 79 -5.51 4.60 13.92
C PHE A 79 -4.54 4.48 12.74
N LEU A 80 -3.33 3.99 13.02
CA LEU A 80 -2.36 3.59 11.99
C LEU A 80 -2.69 2.18 11.49
N THR A 81 -2.51 1.94 10.19
CA THR A 81 -2.84 0.65 9.62
C THR A 81 -1.96 0.25 8.44
N ASP A 82 -1.77 -1.06 8.29
CA ASP A 82 -1.28 -1.75 7.11
C ASP A 82 -1.99 -3.11 7.03
N SER A 83 -1.75 -3.89 6.01
CA SER A 83 -2.24 -5.26 5.88
C SER A 83 -1.08 -6.25 5.70
N ASN A 84 -1.30 -7.51 6.10
CA ASN A 84 -0.27 -8.55 6.07
C ASN A 84 0.25 -8.81 4.66
N THR A 85 1.52 -9.24 4.57
CA THR A 85 2.16 -9.57 3.29
C THR A 85 1.72 -10.93 2.78
N LEU A 86 1.77 -11.10 1.46
CA LEU A 86 1.51 -12.37 0.81
C LEU A 86 2.65 -13.38 1.04
N TYR A 87 3.90 -12.90 1.06
CA TYR A 87 5.07 -13.71 1.35
C TYR A 87 5.27 -13.94 2.84
N VAL A 88 5.96 -15.04 3.19
CA VAL A 88 6.33 -15.36 4.57
C VAL A 88 7.45 -14.42 5.04
N GLY A 89 7.26 -13.82 6.22
CA GLY A 89 8.20 -12.86 6.80
C GLY A 89 7.60 -12.20 8.04
N HIS A 90 8.24 -11.17 8.54
CA HIS A 90 7.83 -10.46 9.77
C HIS A 90 6.49 -9.70 9.65
N ARG A 91 5.97 -9.54 8.44
CA ARG A 91 4.65 -8.93 8.20
C ARG A 91 3.63 -9.92 7.64
N SER A 92 3.84 -11.23 7.82
CA SER A 92 2.92 -12.26 7.32
C SER A 92 1.77 -12.60 8.28
N ASN A 93 1.80 -12.08 9.50
CA ASN A 93 0.73 -12.15 10.50
C ASN A 93 0.76 -10.90 11.38
N SER A 94 -0.35 -10.56 12.02
CA SER A 94 -0.45 -9.30 12.76
C SER A 94 0.43 -9.24 14.00
N ILE A 95 0.77 -10.34 14.64
CA ILE A 95 1.62 -10.33 15.84
C ILE A 95 3.04 -9.88 15.49
N ASP A 96 3.65 -10.50 14.48
CA ASP A 96 5.00 -10.15 14.04
C ASP A 96 5.01 -8.79 13.34
N HIS A 97 3.95 -8.46 12.61
CA HIS A 97 3.79 -7.17 11.95
C HIS A 97 3.73 -6.01 12.96
N LEU A 98 2.99 -6.16 14.06
CA LEU A 98 2.94 -5.19 15.16
C LEU A 98 4.31 -5.06 15.84
N ARG A 99 4.97 -6.19 16.15
CA ARG A 99 6.33 -6.16 16.73
C ARG A 99 7.32 -5.42 15.84
N LEU A 100 7.25 -5.64 14.52
CA LEU A 100 8.07 -4.91 13.56
C LEU A 100 7.76 -3.41 13.57
N ALA A 101 6.48 -3.03 13.51
CA ALA A 101 6.07 -1.63 13.57
C ALA A 101 6.59 -0.95 14.84
N TRP A 102 6.48 -1.61 16.00
CA TRP A 102 7.01 -1.11 17.28
C TRP A 102 8.54 -0.97 17.25
N SER A 103 9.26 -1.96 16.70
CA SER A 103 10.73 -1.87 16.57
C SER A 103 11.19 -0.72 15.67
N HIS A 104 10.32 -0.25 14.78
CA HIS A 104 10.52 0.91 13.92
C HIS A 104 10.01 2.24 14.52
N GLY A 105 9.60 2.21 15.80
CA GLY A 105 9.17 3.38 16.55
C GLY A 105 7.68 3.74 16.41
N PHE A 106 6.88 2.96 15.70
CA PHE A 106 5.44 3.17 15.60
C PHE A 106 4.75 2.59 16.85
N THR A 107 4.95 3.22 18.00
CA THR A 107 4.29 2.85 19.25
C THR A 107 3.17 3.84 19.59
N PRO A 108 2.16 3.43 20.40
CA PRO A 108 1.12 4.35 20.86
C PRO A 108 1.68 5.58 21.58
N GLU A 109 2.78 5.43 22.32
CA GLU A 109 3.45 6.52 23.05
C GLU A 109 4.10 7.51 22.08
N ALA A 110 4.71 7.03 21.00
CA ALA A 110 5.39 7.88 20.02
C ALA A 110 4.42 8.55 19.05
N THR A 111 3.34 7.87 18.66
CA THR A 111 2.41 8.37 17.66
C THR A 111 1.10 8.91 18.25
N GLY A 112 0.75 8.51 19.45
CA GLY A 112 -0.55 8.80 20.08
C GLY A 112 -1.72 8.04 19.42
N LEU A 113 -1.44 7.04 18.58
CA LEU A 113 -2.44 6.26 17.85
C LEU A 113 -2.24 4.76 18.07
N PRO A 114 -3.32 3.96 18.17
CA PRO A 114 -3.24 2.51 18.09
C PRO A 114 -2.88 2.06 16.66
N ILE A 115 -2.35 0.84 16.56
CA ILE A 115 -2.13 0.17 15.26
C ILE A 115 -3.15 -0.96 15.11
N VAL A 116 -3.82 -1.00 13.96
CA VAL A 116 -4.72 -2.08 13.56
C VAL A 116 -4.19 -2.70 12.27
N ILE A 117 -3.87 -3.99 12.28
CA ILE A 117 -3.54 -4.72 11.05
C ILE A 117 -4.85 -5.11 10.36
N ALA A 118 -5.10 -4.48 9.23
CA ALA A 118 -6.43 -4.33 8.64
C ALA A 118 -7.08 -5.63 8.17
N ASP A 119 -6.31 -6.68 7.86
CA ASP A 119 -6.80 -7.97 7.39
C ASP A 119 -6.72 -9.09 8.46
N GLY A 120 -6.69 -8.68 9.75
CA GLY A 120 -6.77 -9.58 10.91
C GLY A 120 -5.50 -10.40 11.15
N LEU A 121 -5.62 -11.39 12.06
CA LEU A 121 -4.48 -12.10 12.63
C LEU A 121 -3.55 -12.72 11.58
N ILE A 122 -4.08 -13.32 10.54
CA ILE A 122 -3.32 -14.04 9.52
C ILE A 122 -3.62 -13.55 8.08
N GLY A 123 -4.25 -12.38 7.93
CA GLY A 123 -4.52 -11.78 6.63
C GLY A 123 -5.76 -12.32 5.91
N ARG A 124 -6.73 -12.88 6.64
CA ARG A 124 -7.95 -13.47 6.08
C ARG A 124 -9.17 -12.55 6.13
N ASP A 125 -9.16 -11.53 7.00
CA ASP A 125 -10.30 -10.64 7.17
C ASP A 125 -10.37 -9.70 5.97
N LYS A 126 -11.43 -9.89 5.20
CA LYS A 126 -11.67 -9.18 3.95
C LYS A 126 -13.13 -8.91 3.72
N GLN A 127 -13.40 -7.81 3.08
CA GLN A 127 -14.72 -7.42 2.60
C GLN A 127 -14.64 -7.05 1.12
N GLU A 128 -15.81 -7.02 0.49
CA GLU A 128 -15.99 -6.45 -0.84
C GLU A 128 -16.57 -5.04 -0.70
N PRO A 129 -15.99 -4.03 -1.37
CA PRO A 129 -16.54 -2.68 -1.31
C PRO A 129 -18.00 -2.65 -1.78
N ARG A 130 -18.83 -1.97 -1.03
CA ARG A 130 -20.26 -1.77 -1.38
C ARG A 130 -20.39 -0.75 -2.51
N SER A 131 -20.06 -1.12 -3.75
CA SER A 131 -20.30 -0.26 -4.90
C SER A 131 -21.33 -0.88 -5.84
N ALA A 132 -22.37 -0.13 -6.14
CA ALA A 132 -23.50 -0.56 -6.97
C ALA A 132 -23.16 -0.72 -8.46
N GLN A 133 -21.94 -0.43 -8.90
CA GLN A 133 -21.60 -0.29 -10.32
C GLN A 133 -20.63 -1.32 -10.89
N SER A 134 -20.08 -2.24 -10.09
CA SER A 134 -19.15 -3.23 -10.60
C SER A 134 -19.72 -4.67 -10.56
N ARG A 135 -20.18 -5.14 -11.70
CA ARG A 135 -20.53 -6.56 -11.94
C ARG A 135 -19.31 -7.43 -12.25
N THR A 136 -18.10 -6.90 -12.19
CA THR A 136 -16.87 -7.60 -12.57
C THR A 136 -15.93 -7.73 -11.37
N ALA A 137 -15.49 -8.94 -11.12
CA ALA A 137 -14.48 -9.41 -10.14
C ALA A 137 -14.54 -8.82 -8.72
N SER A 138 -14.76 -9.64 -7.73
CA SER A 138 -14.76 -9.27 -6.32
C SER A 138 -13.38 -8.78 -5.90
N SER A 139 -13.28 -7.56 -5.35
CA SER A 139 -12.03 -7.06 -4.78
C SER A 139 -11.98 -7.38 -3.29
N LYS A 140 -10.96 -8.09 -2.90
CA LYS A 140 -10.75 -8.59 -1.54
C LYS A 140 -9.96 -7.56 -0.74
N ILE A 141 -10.65 -6.53 -0.23
CA ILE A 141 -10.06 -5.45 0.58
C ILE A 141 -10.01 -5.87 2.05
N ALA A 142 -8.99 -5.44 2.77
CA ALA A 142 -8.84 -5.67 4.20
C ALA A 142 -9.99 -5.01 4.97
N SER A 143 -10.63 -5.75 5.90
CA SER A 143 -11.90 -5.33 6.52
C SER A 143 -11.81 -4.01 7.25
N ALA A 144 -10.78 -3.78 8.09
CA ALA A 144 -10.65 -2.54 8.85
C ALA A 144 -10.44 -1.29 7.97
N ILE A 145 -10.03 -1.45 6.70
CA ILE A 145 -9.99 -0.34 5.74
C ILE A 145 -11.42 0.07 5.36
N LEU A 146 -12.30 -0.90 5.08
CA LEU A 146 -13.69 -0.63 4.68
C LEU A 146 -14.62 -0.31 5.85
N ASP A 147 -14.19 -0.62 7.08
CA ASP A 147 -14.89 -0.23 8.31
C ASP A 147 -14.57 1.21 8.73
N ALA A 148 -13.56 1.84 8.13
CA ALA A 148 -13.22 3.23 8.39
C ALA A 148 -14.09 4.22 7.58
N ASP A 149 -14.28 5.43 8.14
CA ASP A 149 -15.04 6.50 7.54
C ASP A 149 -14.18 7.44 6.69
N ALA A 150 -12.90 7.55 7.01
CA ALA A 150 -11.93 8.41 6.32
C ALA A 150 -10.60 7.68 6.13
N LEU A 151 -9.92 7.96 5.00
CA LEU A 151 -8.64 7.34 4.64
C LEU A 151 -7.55 8.39 4.42
N VAL A 152 -6.43 8.24 5.12
CA VAL A 152 -5.22 9.04 4.91
C VAL A 152 -4.12 8.10 4.42
N GLY A 153 -3.80 8.14 3.13
CA GLY A 153 -2.75 7.33 2.52
C GLY A 153 -1.38 8.00 2.65
N LEU A 154 -0.48 7.42 3.43
CA LEU A 154 0.87 7.91 3.67
C LEU A 154 1.88 7.02 2.92
N ALA A 155 2.46 7.51 1.84
CA ALA A 155 3.34 6.73 0.98
C ALA A 155 4.78 7.23 1.05
N HIS A 156 5.73 6.37 1.39
CA HIS A 156 7.13 6.57 1.05
C HIS A 156 7.32 6.27 -0.44
N VAL A 157 7.90 7.19 -1.18
CA VAL A 157 8.12 7.03 -2.62
C VAL A 157 9.37 6.20 -2.86
N THR A 158 9.24 5.16 -3.68
CA THR A 158 10.34 4.25 -4.04
C THR A 158 10.21 3.77 -5.48
N GLY A 159 11.30 3.24 -6.02
CA GLY A 159 11.21 2.33 -7.15
C GLY A 159 10.55 0.99 -6.74
N HIS A 160 10.25 0.14 -7.71
CA HIS A 160 9.69 -1.18 -7.46
C HIS A 160 9.98 -2.16 -8.58
N VAL A 161 10.43 -3.36 -8.21
CA VAL A 161 10.90 -4.42 -9.14
C VAL A 161 9.87 -4.87 -10.17
N GLN A 162 8.57 -4.75 -9.89
CA GLN A 162 7.52 -5.21 -10.80
C GLN A 162 6.64 -4.06 -11.36
N THR A 163 6.57 -2.92 -10.68
CA THR A 163 5.69 -1.81 -11.07
C THR A 163 6.46 -0.53 -11.42
N GLY A 164 7.78 -0.54 -11.30
CA GLY A 164 8.65 0.61 -11.54
C GLY A 164 8.52 1.71 -10.49
N LEU A 165 7.31 2.07 -10.08
CA LEU A 165 6.99 3.09 -9.08
C LEU A 165 6.14 2.51 -7.95
N GLY A 166 6.55 2.78 -6.71
CA GLY A 166 5.77 2.58 -5.49
C GLY A 166 5.46 3.92 -4.83
N ALA A 167 4.19 4.37 -4.92
CA ALA A 167 3.71 5.62 -4.35
C ALA A 167 2.24 5.49 -3.90
N ALA A 168 1.39 6.52 -4.04
CA ALA A 168 0.03 6.54 -3.50
C ALA A 168 -0.86 5.43 -4.09
N ILE A 169 -0.87 5.22 -5.41
CA ILE A 169 -1.69 4.17 -6.05
C ILE A 169 -1.32 2.79 -5.50
N LYS A 170 -0.02 2.48 -5.38
CA LYS A 170 0.45 1.21 -4.84
C LYS A 170 0.11 1.07 -3.35
N ASN A 171 0.29 2.13 -2.56
CA ASN A 171 -0.02 2.11 -1.13
C ASN A 171 -1.50 1.80 -0.87
N ILE A 172 -2.39 2.29 -1.72
CA ILE A 172 -3.84 2.03 -1.61
C ILE A 172 -4.22 0.71 -2.30
N GLY A 173 -3.85 0.51 -3.55
CA GLY A 173 -4.28 -0.66 -4.32
C GLY A 173 -3.75 -1.98 -3.78
N MET A 174 -2.44 -2.04 -3.52
CA MET A 174 -1.81 -3.23 -2.95
C MET A 174 -1.88 -3.25 -1.42
N GLY A 175 -1.64 -2.09 -0.78
CA GLY A 175 -1.52 -1.99 0.67
C GLY A 175 -2.84 -2.12 1.42
N CYS A 176 -3.99 -1.75 0.84
CA CYS A 176 -5.31 -1.96 1.44
C CYS A 176 -5.94 -3.32 1.09
N ALA A 177 -5.34 -4.09 0.18
CA ALA A 177 -5.82 -5.43 -0.14
C ALA A 177 -5.46 -6.42 0.98
N SER A 178 -6.37 -7.37 1.26
CA SER A 178 -6.06 -8.53 2.08
C SER A 178 -5.02 -9.43 1.39
N ARG A 179 -4.49 -10.44 2.07
CA ARG A 179 -3.55 -11.39 1.42
C ARG A 179 -4.14 -12.05 0.18
N ALA A 180 -5.43 -12.41 0.21
CA ALA A 180 -6.12 -12.94 -0.96
C ALA A 180 -6.25 -11.91 -2.09
N GLY A 181 -6.46 -10.63 -1.77
CA GLY A 181 -6.47 -9.55 -2.75
C GLY A 181 -5.09 -9.25 -3.34
N LYS A 182 -4.03 -9.37 -2.54
CA LYS A 182 -2.65 -9.27 -3.04
C LYS A 182 -2.33 -10.40 -4.01
N LEU A 183 -2.78 -11.64 -3.72
CA LEU A 183 -2.61 -12.76 -4.64
C LEU A 183 -3.33 -12.52 -5.97
N ASP A 184 -4.56 -12.05 -5.93
CA ASP A 184 -5.35 -11.71 -7.11
C ASP A 184 -4.65 -10.69 -8.02
N GLN A 185 -3.94 -9.72 -7.42
CA GLN A 185 -3.16 -8.74 -8.16
C GLN A 185 -1.88 -9.33 -8.76
N HIS A 186 -1.16 -10.20 -8.04
CA HIS A 186 0.18 -10.67 -8.40
C HIS A 186 0.21 -11.94 -9.25
N SER A 187 -0.88 -12.64 -9.41
CA SER A 187 -0.86 -13.94 -10.08
C SER A 187 -2.06 -14.15 -10.98
N VAL A 188 -1.82 -14.74 -12.13
CA VAL A 188 -2.83 -15.30 -13.03
C VAL A 188 -2.87 -16.83 -12.92
N THR A 189 -1.93 -17.44 -12.21
CA THR A 189 -1.82 -18.88 -12.03
C THR A 189 -2.21 -19.31 -10.61
N HIS A 190 -2.57 -20.58 -10.49
CA HIS A 190 -2.91 -21.16 -9.20
C HIS A 190 -1.67 -21.36 -8.31
N PRO A 191 -1.84 -21.28 -6.96
CA PRO A 191 -0.75 -21.61 -6.03
C PRO A 191 -0.24 -23.05 -6.27
N ARG A 192 1.04 -23.28 -5.97
CA ARG A 192 1.68 -24.59 -6.09
C ARG A 192 2.24 -25.05 -4.75
N VAL A 193 2.27 -26.35 -4.54
CA VAL A 193 2.84 -26.95 -3.33
C VAL A 193 4.30 -27.30 -3.55
N ASN A 194 5.17 -26.84 -2.65
CA ASN A 194 6.54 -27.35 -2.55
C ASN A 194 6.53 -28.59 -1.66
N ALA A 195 6.59 -29.76 -2.26
CA ALA A 195 6.54 -31.04 -1.57
C ALA A 195 7.62 -31.18 -0.47
N LYS A 196 8.83 -30.64 -0.69
CA LYS A 196 9.93 -30.70 0.28
C LYS A 196 9.66 -29.89 1.57
N GLN A 197 8.86 -28.84 1.48
CA GLN A 197 8.48 -28.00 2.61
C GLN A 197 7.16 -28.40 3.23
N CYS A 198 6.35 -29.19 2.52
CA CYS A 198 5.06 -29.65 3.01
C CYS A 198 5.25 -30.63 4.18
N ARG A 199 4.54 -30.42 5.27
CA ARG A 199 4.54 -31.30 6.46
C ARG A 199 3.30 -32.19 6.51
N ASN A 200 2.55 -32.26 5.42
CA ASN A 200 1.35 -33.10 5.29
C ASN A 200 0.32 -32.90 6.42
N CYS A 201 0.23 -31.71 6.98
CA CYS A 201 -0.66 -31.38 8.11
C CYS A 201 -2.13 -31.17 7.72
N SER A 202 -2.44 -31.17 6.44
CA SER A 202 -3.79 -31.06 5.85
C SER A 202 -4.59 -29.79 6.19
N VAL A 203 -4.03 -28.83 6.96
CA VAL A 203 -4.71 -27.59 7.35
C VAL A 203 -5.23 -26.83 6.13
N CYS A 204 -4.45 -26.72 5.06
CA CYS A 204 -4.86 -26.02 3.83
C CYS A 204 -6.10 -26.66 3.16
N MET A 205 -6.33 -27.95 3.33
CA MET A 205 -7.51 -28.65 2.80
C MET A 205 -8.78 -28.16 3.49
N SER A 206 -8.75 -27.97 4.82
CA SER A 206 -9.90 -27.49 5.61
C SER A 206 -10.30 -26.05 5.28
N PHE A 207 -9.40 -25.28 4.70
CA PHE A 207 -9.63 -23.88 4.33
C PHE A 207 -9.87 -23.66 2.83
N CYS A 208 -9.86 -24.75 2.02
CA CYS A 208 -10.14 -24.63 0.60
C CYS A 208 -11.64 -24.64 0.34
N PRO A 209 -12.26 -23.51 -0.14
CA PRO A 209 -13.70 -23.45 -0.36
C PRO A 209 -14.17 -24.40 -1.46
N GLU A 210 -13.30 -24.72 -2.42
CA GLU A 210 -13.62 -25.56 -3.58
C GLU A 210 -13.13 -27.02 -3.43
N ALA A 211 -12.66 -27.41 -2.24
CA ALA A 211 -12.05 -28.71 -2.02
C ALA A 211 -11.00 -29.09 -3.08
N ALA A 212 -10.29 -28.07 -3.60
CA ALA A 212 -9.30 -28.23 -4.66
C ALA A 212 -7.95 -28.79 -4.18
N ILE A 213 -7.77 -28.99 -2.86
CA ILE A 213 -6.52 -29.49 -2.30
C ILE A 213 -6.72 -30.94 -1.91
N LEU A 214 -5.92 -31.81 -2.53
CA LEU A 214 -6.02 -33.25 -2.41
C LEU A 214 -4.81 -33.80 -1.67
N GLN A 215 -5.01 -34.89 -0.95
CA GLN A 215 -3.94 -35.66 -0.31
C GLN A 215 -3.15 -36.42 -1.36
N ALA A 216 -1.82 -36.33 -1.29
CA ALA A 216 -0.88 -37.15 -2.05
C ALA A 216 0.11 -37.82 -1.11
N GLU A 217 0.99 -38.67 -1.62
CA GLU A 217 2.01 -39.35 -0.83
C GLU A 217 3.01 -38.32 -0.24
N GLY A 218 2.98 -38.17 1.09
CA GLY A 218 3.87 -37.30 1.85
C GLY A 218 3.61 -35.80 1.73
N HIS A 219 2.68 -35.34 0.91
CA HIS A 219 2.33 -33.92 0.74
C HIS A 219 0.90 -33.75 0.20
N VAL A 220 0.45 -32.52 0.10
CA VAL A 220 -0.82 -32.21 -0.60
C VAL A 220 -0.55 -31.69 -2.01
N VAL A 221 -1.52 -31.83 -2.91
CA VAL A 221 -1.50 -31.27 -4.25
C VAL A 221 -2.73 -30.39 -4.48
N ILE A 222 -2.61 -29.41 -5.37
CA ILE A 222 -3.72 -28.52 -5.75
C ILE A 222 -4.20 -28.91 -7.13
N ASP A 223 -5.49 -29.26 -7.24
CA ASP A 223 -6.18 -29.51 -8.49
C ASP A 223 -6.45 -28.16 -9.20
N PRO A 224 -5.79 -27.86 -10.32
CA PRO A 224 -5.96 -26.58 -11.00
C PRO A 224 -7.34 -26.42 -11.64
N ALA A 225 -8.06 -27.53 -11.92
CA ALA A 225 -9.42 -27.47 -12.49
C ALA A 225 -10.46 -27.01 -11.47
N LYS A 226 -10.22 -27.25 -10.19
CA LYS A 226 -11.10 -26.81 -9.08
C LYS A 226 -10.64 -25.55 -8.40
N CYS A 227 -9.36 -25.20 -8.52
CA CYS A 227 -8.77 -24.06 -7.80
C CYS A 227 -9.25 -22.75 -8.38
N ILE A 228 -9.89 -21.91 -7.58
CA ILE A 228 -10.35 -20.55 -7.95
C ILE A 228 -9.31 -19.46 -7.63
N GLY A 229 -8.10 -19.79 -7.21
CA GLY A 229 -7.05 -18.83 -6.93
C GLY A 229 -7.31 -17.90 -5.72
N CYS A 230 -8.14 -18.29 -4.76
CA CYS A 230 -8.52 -17.45 -3.62
C CYS A 230 -7.38 -17.16 -2.63
N GLY A 231 -6.30 -17.98 -2.64
CA GLY A 231 -5.12 -17.80 -1.78
C GLY A 231 -5.26 -18.21 -0.33
N GLU A 232 -6.42 -18.73 0.12
CA GLU A 232 -6.63 -19.14 1.51
C GLU A 232 -5.57 -20.14 1.99
N CYS A 233 -5.22 -21.11 1.14
CA CYS A 233 -4.19 -22.11 1.43
C CYS A 233 -2.79 -21.51 1.65
N LEU A 234 -2.45 -20.42 0.96
CA LEU A 234 -1.21 -19.66 1.18
C LEU A 234 -1.16 -19.06 2.58
N VAL A 235 -2.31 -18.47 2.98
CA VAL A 235 -2.45 -17.76 4.25
C VAL A 235 -2.31 -18.70 5.44
N VAL A 236 -2.92 -19.90 5.37
CA VAL A 236 -2.95 -20.84 6.51
C VAL A 236 -1.72 -21.75 6.58
N CYS A 237 -0.88 -21.78 5.55
CA CYS A 237 0.30 -22.65 5.52
C CYS A 237 1.44 -22.09 6.39
N LYS A 238 1.53 -22.52 7.64
CA LYS A 238 2.56 -22.13 8.61
C LYS A 238 3.99 -22.50 8.16
N PHE A 239 4.14 -23.46 7.25
CA PHE A 239 5.43 -23.95 6.79
C PHE A 239 5.87 -23.25 5.49
N GLY A 240 5.07 -22.34 4.95
CA GLY A 240 5.34 -21.67 3.69
C GLY A 240 5.51 -22.62 2.50
N ALA A 241 4.92 -23.84 2.58
CA ALA A 241 5.03 -24.85 1.56
C ALA A 241 4.18 -24.54 0.32
N ILE A 242 3.15 -23.72 0.46
CA ILE A 242 2.34 -23.27 -0.67
C ILE A 242 2.95 -21.99 -1.21
N LYS A 243 3.29 -22.00 -2.48
CA LYS A 243 3.96 -20.90 -3.18
C LYS A 243 3.04 -20.38 -4.27
N MET A 244 3.10 -19.07 -4.51
CA MET A 244 2.59 -18.46 -5.72
C MET A 244 3.72 -18.32 -6.74
N LYS A 245 3.36 -18.27 -7.99
CA LYS A 245 4.24 -17.84 -9.05
C LYS A 245 4.03 -16.33 -9.25
N TRP A 246 5.10 -15.57 -9.23
CA TRP A 246 5.10 -14.13 -9.52
C TRP A 246 5.21 -13.96 -11.03
N ASP A 247 4.15 -14.30 -11.76
CA ASP A 247 4.14 -14.39 -13.22
C ASP A 247 3.17 -13.40 -13.89
N GLU A 248 2.56 -12.51 -13.13
CA GLU A 248 1.83 -11.40 -13.73
C GLU A 248 2.82 -10.46 -14.40
N ASP A 249 2.55 -10.08 -15.64
CA ASP A 249 3.35 -9.06 -16.30
C ASP A 249 3.19 -7.69 -15.61
N SER A 250 4.22 -6.84 -15.78
CA SER A 250 4.28 -5.55 -15.09
C SER A 250 3.07 -4.67 -15.38
N LEU A 251 2.62 -4.59 -16.63
CA LEU A 251 1.50 -3.73 -17.02
C LEU A 251 0.19 -4.24 -16.41
N ARG A 252 -0.05 -5.54 -16.45
CA ARG A 252 -1.28 -6.12 -15.90
C ARG A 252 -1.35 -5.98 -14.38
N LEU A 253 -0.21 -6.16 -13.70
CA LEU A 253 -0.13 -5.90 -12.25
C LEU A 253 -0.44 -4.43 -11.92
N GLN A 254 0.11 -3.47 -12.70
CA GLN A 254 -0.16 -2.06 -12.55
C GLN A 254 -1.65 -1.71 -12.76
N GLU A 255 -2.29 -2.31 -13.77
CA GLU A 255 -3.70 -2.15 -14.05
C GLU A 255 -4.56 -2.67 -12.89
N LYS A 256 -4.34 -3.91 -12.43
CA LYS A 256 -5.06 -4.50 -11.28
C LYS A 256 -4.88 -3.66 -10.01
N MET A 257 -3.68 -3.16 -9.78
CA MET A 257 -3.38 -2.30 -8.62
C MET A 257 -4.19 -0.99 -8.66
N ALA A 258 -4.29 -0.36 -9.84
CA ALA A 258 -5.12 0.83 -10.02
C ALA A 258 -6.63 0.53 -9.87
N GLU A 259 -7.09 -0.64 -10.35
CA GLU A 259 -8.47 -1.12 -10.16
C GLU A 259 -8.80 -1.33 -8.68
N TYR A 260 -7.90 -1.94 -7.91
CA TYR A 260 -8.06 -2.08 -6.46
C TYR A 260 -8.09 -0.74 -5.74
N ALA A 261 -7.18 0.18 -6.09
CA ALA A 261 -7.20 1.54 -5.56
C ALA A 261 -8.52 2.25 -5.86
N LYS A 262 -9.03 2.14 -7.10
CA LYS A 262 -10.32 2.71 -7.48
C LYS A 262 -11.46 2.21 -6.61
N ARG A 263 -11.53 0.93 -6.33
CA ARG A 263 -12.60 0.35 -5.51
C ARG A 263 -12.52 0.77 -4.05
N VAL A 264 -11.31 0.88 -3.49
CA VAL A 264 -11.11 1.47 -2.15
C VAL A 264 -11.66 2.90 -2.14
N LEU A 265 -11.28 3.74 -3.12
CA LEU A 265 -11.70 5.14 -3.13
C LEU A 265 -13.18 5.35 -3.45
N ASP A 266 -13.79 4.51 -4.24
CA ASP A 266 -15.25 4.53 -4.47
C ASP A 266 -16.04 4.27 -3.17
N HIS A 267 -15.50 3.43 -2.28
CA HIS A 267 -16.07 3.21 -0.96
C HIS A 267 -16.03 4.49 -0.11
N PHE A 268 -14.92 5.20 -0.09
CA PHE A 268 -14.74 6.41 0.70
C PHE A 268 -15.44 7.66 0.14
N LYS A 269 -15.90 7.66 -1.11
CA LYS A 269 -16.72 8.73 -1.72
C LYS A 269 -16.12 10.13 -1.54
N GLY A 270 -14.83 10.29 -1.78
CA GLY A 270 -14.11 11.56 -1.63
C GLY A 270 -13.61 11.85 -0.21
N ARG A 271 -13.77 10.91 0.71
CA ARG A 271 -13.20 11.00 2.07
C ARG A 271 -11.85 10.29 2.16
N ALA A 272 -10.96 10.59 1.20
CA ALA A 272 -9.59 10.10 1.16
C ALA A 272 -8.62 11.23 0.77
N VAL A 273 -7.41 11.19 1.33
CA VAL A 273 -6.29 12.10 1.04
C VAL A 273 -4.99 11.31 0.98
N PHE A 274 -4.03 11.79 0.21
CA PHE A 274 -2.75 11.14 0.01
C PHE A 274 -1.62 12.11 0.35
N ALA A 275 -0.59 11.61 1.04
CA ALA A 275 0.67 12.29 1.20
C ALA A 275 1.81 11.36 0.75
N SER A 276 2.72 11.88 -0.07
CA SER A 276 3.86 11.16 -0.62
C SER A 276 5.16 11.81 -0.16
N PHE A 277 6.04 11.02 0.44
CA PHE A 277 7.32 11.45 0.98
C PHE A 277 8.42 11.08 -0.01
N LEU A 278 8.99 12.09 -0.69
CA LEU A 278 10.11 11.99 -1.62
C LEU A 278 11.41 12.30 -0.88
N VAL A 279 11.60 11.63 0.24
CA VAL A 279 12.78 11.72 1.11
C VAL A 279 13.39 10.34 1.19
N HIS A 280 14.70 10.21 0.92
CA HIS A 280 15.41 8.95 0.85
C HIS A 280 14.80 7.96 -0.19
N VAL A 281 14.48 8.46 -1.37
CA VAL A 281 13.89 7.66 -2.45
C VAL A 281 14.86 6.58 -2.91
N THR A 282 14.47 5.30 -2.76
CA THR A 282 15.32 4.14 -3.02
C THR A 282 14.89 3.37 -4.27
N LYS A 283 15.81 2.55 -4.81
CA LYS A 283 15.54 1.70 -5.98
C LYS A 283 14.44 0.67 -5.71
N ASP A 284 14.49 0.02 -4.54
CA ASP A 284 13.51 -0.99 -4.14
C ASP A 284 12.58 -0.43 -3.05
N CYS A 285 11.38 -0.99 -2.96
CA CYS A 285 10.41 -0.58 -1.96
C CYS A 285 10.81 -1.01 -0.54
N ASP A 286 10.18 -0.39 0.46
CA ASP A 286 10.36 -0.67 1.88
C ASP A 286 9.99 -2.11 2.28
N CYS A 287 9.42 -2.88 1.37
CA CYS A 287 9.15 -4.30 1.56
C CYS A 287 10.42 -5.18 1.43
N MET A 288 11.56 -4.62 1.02
CA MET A 288 12.83 -5.32 0.94
C MET A 288 13.61 -5.18 2.26
N ALA A 289 14.01 -6.32 2.83
CA ALA A 289 14.75 -6.43 4.08
C ALA A 289 16.23 -6.01 3.90
N LYS A 290 16.47 -4.78 3.47
CA LYS A 290 17.83 -4.22 3.28
C LYS A 290 17.82 -2.70 3.36
N ASN A 291 18.92 -2.16 3.84
CA ASN A 291 19.19 -0.74 3.72
C ASN A 291 19.66 -0.40 2.30
N GLN A 292 19.25 0.74 1.76
CA GLN A 292 19.56 1.14 0.39
C GLN A 292 20.00 2.60 0.35
N LYS A 293 20.86 2.91 -0.61
CA LYS A 293 21.21 4.32 -0.92
C LYS A 293 20.07 4.96 -1.73
N PRO A 294 19.82 6.24 -1.52
CA PRO A 294 18.88 6.99 -2.37
C PRO A 294 19.37 7.04 -3.82
N ILE A 295 18.42 7.05 -4.75
CA ILE A 295 18.68 7.11 -6.21
C ILE A 295 18.65 8.55 -6.75
N VAL A 296 18.12 9.48 -5.98
CA VAL A 296 18.10 10.93 -6.22
C VAL A 296 18.29 11.67 -4.88
N PRO A 297 18.70 12.95 -4.89
CA PRO A 297 18.62 13.80 -3.71
C PRO A 297 17.20 13.87 -3.17
N ASP A 298 17.05 14.18 -1.90
CA ASP A 298 15.76 14.41 -1.27
C ASP A 298 15.05 15.60 -1.95
N ILE A 299 13.73 15.49 -2.09
CA ILE A 299 12.93 16.44 -2.88
C ILE A 299 11.92 17.16 -1.98
N GLY A 300 11.12 16.41 -1.22
CA GLY A 300 10.10 17.00 -0.39
C GLY A 300 8.91 16.10 -0.09
N ILE A 301 7.83 16.73 0.34
CA ILE A 301 6.57 16.08 0.72
C ILE A 301 5.46 16.65 -0.14
N LEU A 302 4.64 15.78 -0.71
CA LEU A 302 3.45 16.12 -1.50
C LEU A 302 2.17 15.75 -0.76
N ALA A 303 1.06 16.47 -1.04
CA ALA A 303 -0.28 16.02 -0.68
C ALA A 303 -1.30 16.36 -1.76
N SER A 304 -2.31 15.49 -1.93
CA SER A 304 -3.42 15.68 -2.89
C SER A 304 -4.63 14.83 -2.49
N LEU A 305 -5.81 15.23 -2.99
CA LEU A 305 -7.03 14.41 -2.95
C LEU A 305 -7.13 13.43 -4.13
N ASP A 306 -6.18 13.49 -5.06
CA ASP A 306 -6.16 12.69 -6.30
C ASP A 306 -4.88 11.84 -6.34
N PRO A 307 -4.98 10.50 -6.23
CA PRO A 307 -3.81 9.62 -6.18
C PRO A 307 -3.08 9.53 -7.52
N VAL A 308 -3.75 9.75 -8.65
CA VAL A 308 -3.11 9.76 -9.97
C VAL A 308 -2.31 11.04 -10.16
N ALA A 309 -2.86 12.17 -9.73
CA ALA A 309 -2.20 13.47 -9.82
C ALA A 309 -0.95 13.54 -8.94
N ILE A 310 -1.03 13.05 -7.71
CA ILE A 310 0.14 13.06 -6.81
C ILE A 310 1.24 12.12 -7.31
N ASP A 311 0.91 10.95 -7.84
CA ASP A 311 1.89 10.01 -8.39
C ASP A 311 2.48 10.53 -9.71
N GLN A 312 1.73 11.27 -10.54
CA GLN A 312 2.27 11.95 -11.71
C GLN A 312 3.25 13.06 -11.29
N ALA A 313 2.87 13.92 -10.34
CA ALA A 313 3.75 14.96 -9.82
C ALA A 313 5.02 14.38 -9.19
N THR A 314 4.89 13.27 -8.47
CA THR A 314 6.01 12.49 -7.93
C THR A 314 6.99 12.08 -9.02
N ALA A 315 6.50 11.48 -10.10
CA ALA A 315 7.36 11.01 -11.20
C ALA A 315 8.04 12.17 -11.94
N ASP A 316 7.32 13.28 -12.16
CA ASP A 316 7.87 14.47 -12.81
C ASP A 316 8.99 15.12 -11.97
N LEU A 317 8.80 15.19 -10.63
CA LEU A 317 9.82 15.70 -9.71
C LEU A 317 11.05 14.80 -9.64
N LEU A 318 10.85 13.47 -9.65
CA LEU A 318 11.94 12.50 -9.70
C LEU A 318 12.75 12.62 -10.98
N ALA A 319 12.10 12.79 -12.13
CA ALA A 319 12.77 12.98 -13.41
C ALA A 319 13.57 14.30 -13.45
N ALA A 320 13.02 15.37 -12.86
CA ALA A 320 13.72 16.65 -12.72
C ALA A 320 14.97 16.51 -11.84
N ALA A 321 14.85 15.85 -10.68
CA ALA A 321 15.96 15.60 -9.78
C ALA A 321 17.03 14.67 -10.38
N GLY A 322 16.63 13.76 -11.28
CA GLY A 322 17.52 12.87 -12.03
C GLY A 322 18.25 13.55 -13.21
N GLY A 323 18.18 14.87 -13.35
CA GLY A 323 18.83 15.60 -14.45
C GLY A 323 18.23 15.30 -15.82
N GLY A 324 16.93 15.06 -15.88
CA GLY A 324 16.18 14.71 -17.09
C GLY A 324 16.23 13.22 -17.46
N ARG A 325 16.93 12.39 -16.69
CA ARG A 325 16.85 10.93 -16.79
C ARG A 325 15.79 10.43 -15.82
N ASP A 326 15.02 9.46 -16.24
CA ASP A 326 14.06 8.79 -15.34
C ASP A 326 14.79 7.83 -14.39
N PRO A 327 14.95 8.18 -13.10
CA PRO A 327 15.71 7.35 -12.17
C PRO A 327 15.00 6.04 -11.83
N LEU A 328 13.66 5.98 -12.00
CA LEU A 328 12.86 4.78 -11.79
C LEU A 328 13.14 3.74 -12.89
N ARG A 329 13.13 4.17 -14.15
CA ARG A 329 13.49 3.31 -15.31
C ARG A 329 14.95 2.88 -15.26
N ALA A 330 15.86 3.75 -14.85
CA ALA A 330 17.27 3.39 -14.67
C ALA A 330 17.44 2.24 -13.65
N GLY A 331 16.52 2.12 -12.70
CA GLY A 331 16.51 1.03 -11.72
C GLY A 331 16.13 -0.34 -12.30
N TYR A 332 15.06 -0.41 -13.11
CA TYR A 332 14.44 -1.68 -13.51
C TYR A 332 14.04 -1.79 -14.97
N ASP A 333 14.28 -0.79 -15.80
CA ASP A 333 13.84 -0.72 -17.19
C ASP A 333 12.35 -1.10 -17.38
N LEU A 334 11.50 -0.60 -16.47
CA LEU A 334 10.06 -0.83 -16.48
C LEU A 334 9.30 0.47 -16.78
N ASP A 335 8.24 0.35 -17.56
CA ASP A 335 7.29 1.45 -17.72
C ASP A 335 6.32 1.51 -16.53
N TRP A 336 6.62 2.39 -15.57
CA TRP A 336 5.78 2.64 -14.40
C TRP A 336 4.50 3.42 -14.73
N SER A 337 4.40 4.03 -15.91
CA SER A 337 3.30 4.93 -16.26
C SER A 337 1.97 4.22 -16.51
N GLY A 338 2.00 2.90 -16.68
CA GLY A 338 0.81 2.08 -16.91
C GLY A 338 -0.24 2.23 -15.82
N GLN A 339 0.16 2.25 -14.53
CA GLN A 339 -0.76 2.44 -13.41
C GLN A 339 -1.46 3.81 -13.44
N LEU A 340 -0.77 4.86 -13.89
CA LEU A 340 -1.33 6.20 -14.00
C LEU A 340 -2.27 6.32 -15.21
N ALA A 341 -1.87 5.77 -16.35
CA ALA A 341 -2.67 5.78 -17.58
C ALA A 341 -3.97 4.98 -17.38
N HIS A 342 -3.88 3.80 -16.79
CA HIS A 342 -5.04 2.99 -16.46
C HIS A 342 -5.90 3.65 -15.39
N GLY A 343 -5.30 4.17 -14.32
CA GLY A 343 -6.00 4.90 -13.27
C GLY A 343 -6.82 6.06 -13.80
N GLN A 344 -6.26 6.85 -14.72
CA GLN A 344 -7.01 7.92 -15.39
C GLN A 344 -8.14 7.36 -16.26
N ARG A 345 -7.90 6.28 -17.01
CA ARG A 345 -8.91 5.65 -17.90
C ARG A 345 -10.13 5.15 -17.11
N ILE A 346 -9.93 4.58 -15.92
CA ILE A 346 -11.01 4.06 -15.08
C ILE A 346 -11.62 5.10 -14.14
N GLY A 347 -11.17 6.36 -14.21
CA GLY A 347 -11.70 7.44 -13.36
C GLY A 347 -11.22 7.38 -11.90
N LEU A 348 -10.03 6.83 -11.64
CA LEU A 348 -9.39 6.88 -10.33
C LEU A 348 -8.92 8.31 -10.00
N GLY A 349 -8.49 9.07 -11.02
CA GLY A 349 -8.02 10.44 -10.92
C GLY A 349 -7.56 10.96 -12.28
N THR A 350 -6.75 12.01 -12.30
CA THR A 350 -6.21 12.62 -13.53
C THR A 350 -4.71 12.85 -13.45
N ARG A 351 -3.98 12.60 -14.53
CA ARG A 351 -2.55 12.93 -14.65
C ARG A 351 -2.28 14.44 -14.80
N ARG A 352 -3.35 15.23 -15.00
CA ARG A 352 -3.23 16.69 -15.14
C ARG A 352 -3.33 17.35 -13.77
N TYR A 353 -2.30 18.07 -13.36
CA TYR A 353 -2.25 18.69 -12.05
C TYR A 353 -1.72 20.14 -12.09
N VAL A 354 -1.88 20.83 -10.99
CA VAL A 354 -1.21 22.09 -10.68
C VAL A 354 -0.41 21.84 -9.40
N LEU A 355 0.90 22.02 -9.46
CA LEU A 355 1.76 21.98 -8.29
C LEU A 355 1.72 23.34 -7.59
N THR A 356 1.44 23.32 -6.29
CA THR A 356 1.39 24.53 -5.44
C THR A 356 2.32 24.32 -4.27
N GLU A 357 3.38 25.12 -4.22
CA GLU A 357 4.28 25.11 -3.07
C GLU A 357 3.61 25.76 -1.86
N VAL A 358 3.73 25.10 -0.70
CA VAL A 358 3.27 25.57 0.60
C VAL A 358 4.48 25.81 1.51
N ARG A 359 4.39 26.83 2.34
CA ARG A 359 5.44 27.22 3.28
C ARG A 359 5.15 26.73 4.70
#